data_5b0a49041dad486922364ec2c2dfae94
#
_entry.id   5b0a49041dad486922364ec2c2dfae94
#
_cell.length_a   1.000
_cell.length_b   1.000
_cell.length_c   1.000
_cell.angle_alpha   90.00
_cell.angle_beta   90.00
_cell.angle_gamma   90.00
#
_symmetry.space_group_name_H-M   'P 1'
#
loop_
_entity.id
_entity.type
_entity.pdbx_description
1 polymer ?
#
loop_
_entity_poly.entity_id
_entity_poly.type
_entity_poly.pdbx_seq_one_letter_code
_entity_poly.pdbx_strand_id
1 'polypeptide(L)'
;MNTIQEIVKMKAEYIKRMKIKQIHFAWDRYHDKDIIVPKFQMFQKLTGWDRRKMTVYVLCGFDTTLEQDLDRIYTLRDLEYAPYVMIYDKYKLKKRDPLKRMQRWVNSRFAFMACERFEDYTG
;
A
#
# COMPACT_ATOMS: atom_id res chain seq x y z
N MET A 1 -12.31 25.69 -11.80
CA MET A 1 -12.36 24.38 -11.12
C MET A 1 -11.01 23.68 -11.27
N ASN A 2 -10.41 23.25 -10.18
CA ASN A 2 -9.10 22.62 -10.22
C ASN A 2 -9.20 21.19 -10.73
N THR A 3 -8.21 20.77 -11.52
CA THR A 3 -8.09 19.36 -11.91
C THR A 3 -7.73 18.52 -10.70
N ILE A 4 -7.92 17.20 -10.80
CA ILE A 4 -7.52 16.26 -9.73
C ILE A 4 -6.02 16.40 -9.46
N GLN A 5 -5.21 16.57 -10.52
CA GLN A 5 -3.76 16.73 -10.38
C GLN A 5 -3.40 18.01 -9.63
N GLU A 6 -4.09 19.11 -9.91
CA GLU A 6 -3.88 20.36 -9.19
C GLU A 6 -4.26 20.25 -7.72
N ILE A 7 -5.37 19.56 -7.43
CA ILE A 7 -5.80 19.32 -6.05
C ILE A 7 -4.77 18.48 -5.29
N VAL A 8 -4.24 17.42 -5.92
CA VAL A 8 -3.21 16.59 -5.31
C VAL A 8 -1.95 17.42 -5.04
N LYS A 9 -1.55 18.26 -6.00
CA LYS A 9 -0.39 19.14 -5.83
C LYS A 9 -0.58 20.10 -4.65
N MET A 10 -1.74 20.74 -4.56
CA MET A 10 -2.04 21.68 -3.46
C MET A 10 -1.99 20.98 -2.11
N LYS A 11 -2.60 19.80 -2.01
CA LYS A 11 -2.61 19.02 -0.78
C LYS A 11 -1.21 18.52 -0.40
N ALA A 12 -0.43 18.08 -1.38
CA ALA A 12 0.93 17.63 -1.15
C ALA A 12 1.82 18.77 -0.62
N GLU A 13 1.74 19.94 -1.22
CA GLU A 13 2.50 21.11 -0.76
C GLU A 13 2.11 21.53 0.66
N TYR A 14 0.81 21.52 0.94
CA TYR A 14 0.30 21.86 2.27
C TYR A 14 0.80 20.85 3.31
N ILE A 15 0.68 19.55 3.01
CA ILE A 15 1.11 18.48 3.91
C ILE A 15 2.61 18.51 4.11
N LYS A 16 3.38 18.81 3.06
CA LYS A 16 4.84 18.88 3.16
C LYS A 16 5.31 19.98 4.12
N ARG A 17 4.56 21.07 4.23
CA ARG A 17 4.85 22.15 5.18
C ARG A 17 4.57 21.76 6.62
N MET A 18 3.66 20.81 6.82
CA MET A 18 3.38 20.27 8.15
C MET A 18 4.48 19.29 8.53
N LYS A 19 4.99 19.39 9.73
CA LYS A 19 6.04 18.47 10.22
C LYS A 19 5.40 17.14 10.63
N ILE A 20 4.94 16.38 9.65
CA ILE A 20 4.27 15.10 9.84
C ILE A 20 5.32 13.99 9.86
N LYS A 21 5.26 13.09 10.86
CA LYS A 21 6.17 11.95 10.95
C LYS A 21 5.77 10.83 10.00
N GLN A 22 4.47 10.56 9.88
CA GLN A 22 3.93 9.52 9.02
C GLN A 22 2.59 9.98 8.43
N ILE A 23 2.29 9.50 7.23
CA ILE A 23 0.99 9.69 6.61
C ILE A 23 0.46 8.34 6.14
N HIS A 24 -0.85 8.14 6.30
CA HIS A 24 -1.52 6.89 5.97
C HIS A 24 -2.59 7.14 4.93
N PHE A 25 -2.64 6.25 3.95
CA PHE A 25 -3.67 6.19 2.92
C PHE A 25 -4.34 4.84 2.95
N ALA A 26 -5.39 4.66 2.16
CA ALA A 26 -6.06 3.37 2.00
C ALA A 26 -6.30 3.07 0.52
N TRP A 27 -6.13 1.81 0.16
CA TRP A 27 -6.49 1.30 -1.16
C TRP A 27 -7.32 0.03 -0.96
N ASP A 28 -8.63 0.21 -0.82
CA ASP A 28 -9.52 -0.89 -0.46
C ASP A 28 -10.11 -1.61 -1.67
N ARG A 29 -10.23 -0.92 -2.80
CA ARG A 29 -10.86 -1.48 -4.00
C ARG A 29 -9.82 -1.64 -5.10
N TYR A 30 -9.60 -2.88 -5.52
CA TYR A 30 -8.61 -3.18 -6.55
C TYR A 30 -8.89 -2.42 -7.85
N HIS A 31 -10.17 -2.31 -8.22
CA HIS A 31 -10.56 -1.65 -9.48
C HIS A 31 -10.28 -0.16 -9.52
N ASP A 32 -9.94 0.45 -8.40
CA ASP A 32 -9.54 1.86 -8.37
C ASP A 32 -8.07 2.08 -8.77
N LYS A 33 -7.37 1.03 -9.20
CA LYS A 33 -5.94 1.08 -9.51
C LYS A 33 -5.59 2.22 -10.47
N ASP A 34 -6.35 2.36 -11.57
CA ASP A 34 -6.08 3.35 -12.61
C ASP A 34 -6.27 4.79 -12.12
N ILE A 35 -7.04 4.97 -11.04
CA ILE A 35 -7.26 6.27 -10.41
C ILE A 35 -6.21 6.53 -9.33
N ILE A 36 -5.93 5.51 -8.53
CA ILE A 36 -5.08 5.65 -7.34
C ILE A 36 -3.60 5.75 -7.71
N VAL A 37 -3.12 4.91 -8.63
CA VAL A 37 -1.69 4.85 -8.96
C VAL A 37 -1.15 6.21 -9.43
N PRO A 38 -1.81 6.91 -10.37
CA PRO A 38 -1.32 8.23 -10.77
C PRO A 38 -1.28 9.24 -9.62
N LYS A 39 -2.26 9.18 -8.71
CA LYS A 39 -2.29 10.07 -7.54
C LYS A 39 -1.13 9.80 -6.59
N PHE A 40 -0.86 8.52 -6.33
CA PHE A 40 0.25 8.12 -5.46
C PHE A 40 1.60 8.47 -6.09
N GLN A 41 1.76 8.28 -7.39
CA GLN A 41 2.97 8.69 -8.10
C GLN A 41 3.21 10.19 -7.96
N MET A 42 2.18 10.99 -8.19
CA MET A 42 2.29 12.44 -8.10
C MET A 42 2.60 12.90 -6.69
N PHE A 43 1.90 12.34 -5.69
CA PHE A 43 2.15 12.70 -4.29
C PHE A 43 3.57 12.39 -3.88
N GLN A 44 4.07 11.20 -4.23
CA GLN A 44 5.44 10.80 -3.92
C GLN A 44 6.45 11.73 -4.59
N LYS A 45 6.22 12.05 -5.86
CA LYS A 45 7.11 12.94 -6.62
C LYS A 45 7.16 14.35 -6.02
N LEU A 46 6.00 14.88 -5.63
CA LEU A 46 5.91 16.24 -5.09
C LEU A 46 6.49 16.36 -3.68
N THR A 47 6.35 15.33 -2.86
CA THR A 47 6.85 15.35 -1.49
C THR A 47 8.28 14.86 -1.37
N GLY A 48 8.71 13.98 -2.27
CA GLY A 48 9.99 13.28 -2.15
C GLY A 48 10.02 12.29 -0.99
N TRP A 49 8.89 12.00 -0.39
CA TRP A 49 8.79 11.05 0.71
C TRP A 49 8.81 9.61 0.19
N ASP A 50 9.13 8.67 1.05
CA ASP A 50 9.19 7.26 0.71
C ASP A 50 8.46 6.40 1.75
N ARG A 51 8.65 5.08 1.67
CA ARG A 51 8.00 4.09 2.53
C ARG A 51 8.24 4.30 4.03
N ARG A 52 9.28 5.03 4.40
CA ARG A 52 9.55 5.31 5.83
C ARG A 52 8.51 6.27 6.41
N LYS A 53 7.83 7.01 5.56
CA LYS A 53 6.87 8.05 5.95
C LYS A 53 5.46 7.80 5.44
N MET A 54 5.32 7.03 4.35
CA MET A 54 4.04 6.83 3.66
C MET A 54 3.61 5.37 3.76
N THR A 55 2.48 5.13 4.39
CA THR A 55 1.87 3.80 4.54
C THR A 55 0.52 3.76 3.84
N VAL A 56 0.22 2.65 3.17
CA VAL A 56 -1.08 2.42 2.54
C VAL A 56 -1.70 1.16 3.10
N TYR A 57 -2.88 1.29 3.70
CA TYR A 57 -3.66 0.14 4.15
C TYR A 57 -4.31 -0.53 2.95
N VAL A 58 -4.16 -1.85 2.85
CA VAL A 58 -4.70 -2.66 1.76
C VAL A 58 -5.62 -3.72 2.35
N LEU A 59 -6.93 -3.61 2.05
CA LEU A 59 -7.89 -4.61 2.47
C LEU A 59 -7.83 -5.81 1.53
N CYS A 60 -7.47 -6.96 2.05
CA CYS A 60 -7.26 -8.19 1.29
C CYS A 60 -8.31 -9.24 1.64
N GLY A 61 -8.64 -10.10 0.68
CA GLY A 61 -9.52 -11.24 0.90
C GLY A 61 -10.99 -10.91 1.03
N PHE A 62 -11.41 -9.69 0.65
CA PHE A 62 -12.82 -9.33 0.67
C PHE A 62 -13.51 -9.70 -0.64
N ASP A 63 -13.13 -9.05 -1.72
CA ASP A 63 -13.68 -9.30 -3.06
C ASP A 63 -12.56 -9.41 -4.10
N THR A 64 -11.37 -9.78 -3.67
CA THR A 64 -10.18 -9.85 -4.51
C THR A 64 -9.57 -11.24 -4.45
N THR A 65 -8.79 -11.57 -5.49
CA THR A 65 -7.95 -12.77 -5.51
C THR A 65 -6.60 -12.48 -4.84
N LEU A 66 -5.88 -13.53 -4.49
CA LEU A 66 -4.52 -13.38 -3.96
C LEU A 66 -3.62 -12.65 -4.94
N GLU A 67 -3.74 -12.93 -6.23
CA GLU A 67 -2.96 -12.28 -7.28
C GLU A 67 -3.24 -10.79 -7.35
N GLN A 68 -4.50 -10.39 -7.20
CA GLN A 68 -4.88 -8.97 -7.16
C GLN A 68 -4.34 -8.28 -5.92
N ASP A 69 -4.38 -8.96 -4.78
CA ASP A 69 -3.84 -8.43 -3.54
C ASP A 69 -2.31 -8.25 -3.66
N LEU A 70 -1.61 -9.23 -4.22
CA LEU A 70 -0.17 -9.15 -4.45
C LEU A 70 0.18 -8.05 -5.45
N ASP A 71 -0.63 -7.87 -6.51
CA ASP A 71 -0.41 -6.80 -7.48
C ASP A 71 -0.42 -5.44 -6.79
N ARG A 72 -1.38 -5.19 -5.88
CA ARG A 72 -1.40 -3.95 -5.12
C ARG A 72 -0.16 -3.79 -4.24
N ILE A 73 0.25 -4.87 -3.59
CA ILE A 73 1.42 -4.85 -2.70
C ILE A 73 2.70 -4.50 -3.49
N TYR A 74 2.94 -5.17 -4.61
CA TYR A 74 4.11 -4.90 -5.45
C TYR A 74 4.06 -3.50 -6.05
N THR A 75 2.89 -3.07 -6.51
CA THR A 75 2.69 -1.72 -7.06
C THR A 75 3.05 -0.66 -6.02
N LEU A 76 2.56 -0.79 -4.79
CA LEU A 76 2.85 0.17 -3.73
C LEU A 76 4.32 0.20 -3.37
N ARG A 77 4.97 -0.96 -3.31
CA ARG A 77 6.41 -1.01 -3.05
C ARG A 77 7.19 -0.28 -4.14
N ASP A 78 6.83 -0.50 -5.40
CA ASP A 78 7.50 0.17 -6.52
C ASP A 78 7.27 1.68 -6.52
N LEU A 79 6.17 2.13 -5.96
CA LEU A 79 5.84 3.55 -5.80
C LEU A 79 6.45 4.18 -4.55
N GLU A 80 7.24 3.44 -3.80
CA GLU A 80 7.90 3.90 -2.56
C GLU A 80 6.94 4.11 -1.39
N TYR A 81 5.85 3.35 -1.35
CA TYR A 81 4.93 3.30 -0.22
C TYR A 81 5.11 1.99 0.55
N ALA A 82 4.87 2.03 1.86
CA ALA A 82 4.85 0.83 2.68
C ALA A 82 3.42 0.27 2.72
N PRO A 83 3.16 -0.88 2.09
CA PRO A 83 1.84 -1.49 2.23
C PRO A 83 1.65 -2.09 3.62
N TYR A 84 0.43 -2.02 4.12
CA TYR A 84 0.03 -2.68 5.36
C TYR A 84 -1.23 -3.47 5.10
N VAL A 85 -1.16 -4.78 5.24
CA VAL A 85 -2.24 -5.70 4.87
C VAL A 85 -3.22 -5.85 6.04
N MET A 86 -4.50 -5.64 5.74
CA MET A 86 -5.62 -5.94 6.62
C MET A 86 -6.46 -7.02 5.96
N ILE A 87 -6.78 -8.09 6.66
CA ILE A 87 -7.54 -9.22 6.11
C ILE A 87 -8.98 -9.16 6.57
N TYR A 88 -9.91 -9.15 5.61
CA TYR A 88 -11.33 -9.22 5.90
C TYR A 88 -11.68 -10.59 6.52
N ASP A 89 -12.38 -10.57 7.65
CA ASP A 89 -12.78 -11.79 8.36
C ASP A 89 -11.62 -12.78 8.58
N LYS A 90 -10.47 -12.27 8.99
CA LYS A 90 -9.24 -13.05 9.18
C LYS A 90 -9.47 -14.30 10.05
N TYR A 91 -10.31 -14.19 11.07
CA TYR A 91 -10.55 -15.28 12.02
C TYR A 91 -11.27 -16.48 11.38
N LYS A 92 -11.90 -16.31 10.21
CA LYS A 92 -12.54 -17.41 9.47
C LYS A 92 -11.56 -18.20 8.62
N LEU A 93 -10.34 -17.69 8.45
CA LEU A 93 -9.33 -18.34 7.62
C LEU A 93 -8.61 -19.43 8.41
N LYS A 94 -8.19 -20.48 7.70
CA LYS A 94 -7.37 -21.55 8.27
C LYS A 94 -6.01 -20.99 8.69
N LYS A 95 -5.37 -21.65 9.64
CA LYS A 95 -4.08 -21.19 10.20
C LYS A 95 -3.00 -20.99 9.13
N ARG A 96 -2.99 -21.84 8.09
CA ARG A 96 -1.99 -21.81 7.02
C ARG A 96 -2.49 -21.16 5.73
N ASP A 97 -3.55 -20.35 5.82
CA ASP A 97 -4.07 -19.68 4.65
C ASP A 97 -3.00 -18.75 4.05
N PRO A 98 -2.85 -18.76 2.69
CA PRO A 98 -1.88 -17.90 2.02
C PRO A 98 -2.02 -16.41 2.36
N LEU A 99 -3.23 -15.91 2.61
CA LEU A 99 -3.44 -14.52 3.00
C LEU A 99 -2.77 -14.19 4.33
N LYS A 100 -2.84 -15.09 5.30
CA LYS A 100 -2.17 -14.90 6.60
C LYS A 100 -0.66 -14.88 6.43
N ARG A 101 -0.12 -15.73 5.57
CA ARG A 101 1.30 -15.78 5.28
C ARG A 101 1.74 -14.49 4.58
N MET A 102 0.95 -14.03 3.60
CA MET A 102 1.21 -12.76 2.93
C MET A 102 1.19 -11.59 3.92
N GLN A 103 0.21 -11.57 4.83
CA GLN A 103 0.15 -10.53 5.84
C GLN A 103 1.41 -10.50 6.72
N ARG A 104 1.89 -11.67 7.16
CA ARG A 104 3.12 -11.74 7.97
C ARG A 104 4.32 -11.19 7.20
N TRP A 105 4.41 -11.53 5.91
CA TRP A 105 5.50 -11.05 5.05
C TRP A 105 5.44 -9.53 4.88
N VAL A 106 4.29 -9.02 4.45
CA VAL A 106 4.14 -7.60 4.12
C VAL A 106 4.27 -6.71 5.37
N ASN A 107 3.63 -7.11 6.47
CA ASN A 107 3.56 -6.25 7.66
C ASN A 107 4.82 -6.32 8.53
N SER A 108 5.75 -7.21 8.22
CA SER A 108 7.07 -7.20 8.81
C SER A 108 8.00 -6.41 7.90
N ARG A 109 8.38 -5.22 8.32
CA ARG A 109 9.29 -4.37 7.53
C ARG A 109 10.57 -5.13 7.17
N PHE A 110 11.11 -5.88 8.12
CA PHE A 110 12.31 -6.67 7.89
C PHE A 110 12.08 -7.77 6.84
N ALA A 111 11.02 -8.56 7.00
CA ALA A 111 10.74 -9.66 6.07
C ALA A 111 10.42 -9.16 4.67
N PHE A 112 9.66 -8.06 4.57
CA PHE A 112 9.27 -7.51 3.28
C PHE A 112 10.48 -6.95 2.51
N MET A 113 11.41 -6.34 3.21
CA MET A 113 12.63 -5.81 2.59
C MET A 113 13.65 -6.89 2.27
N ALA A 114 13.70 -7.95 3.09
CA ALA A 114 14.66 -9.04 2.90
C ALA A 114 14.24 -10.04 1.83
N CYS A 115 12.93 -10.13 1.53
CA CYS A 115 12.40 -11.10 0.58
C CYS A 115 11.57 -10.35 -0.49
N GLU A 116 12.08 -10.29 -1.71
CA GLU A 116 11.50 -9.47 -2.77
C GLU A 116 10.17 -10.02 -3.29
N ARG A 117 10.03 -11.35 -3.33
CA ARG A 117 8.84 -12.02 -3.89
C ARG A 117 8.16 -12.87 -2.84
N PHE A 118 6.83 -12.84 -2.84
CA PHE A 118 6.04 -13.63 -1.89
C PHE A 118 6.32 -15.13 -2.02
N GLU A 119 6.48 -15.63 -3.24
CA GLU A 119 6.75 -17.06 -3.46
C GLU A 119 8.04 -17.53 -2.82
N ASP A 120 8.97 -16.63 -2.54
CA ASP A 120 10.26 -16.96 -1.92
C ASP A 120 10.24 -16.81 -0.39
N TYR A 121 9.15 -16.30 0.16
CA TYR A 121 9.03 -16.11 1.60
C TYR A 121 8.77 -17.46 2.31
N THR A 122 9.61 -17.78 3.30
CA THR A 122 9.55 -19.06 4.02
C THR A 122 9.00 -18.95 5.43
N GLY A 123 8.62 -17.77 5.85
CA GLY A 123 8.10 -17.52 7.20
C GLY A 123 6.68 -17.99 7.49
#